data_0ad654139eb72734ae4f0184d4d30b90
#
_entry.id   0ad654139eb72734ae4f0184d4d30b90
#
_cell.length_a   1.000
_cell.length_b   1.000
_cell.length_c   1.000
_cell.angle_alpha   90.00
_cell.angle_beta   90.00
_cell.angle_gamma   90.00
#
_symmetry.space_group_name_H-M   'P 1'
#
loop_
_entity.id
_entity.type
_entity.pdbx_description
1 polymer ?
#
loop_
_entity_poly.entity_id
_entity_poly.type
_entity_poly.pdbx_seq_one_letter_code
_entity_poly.pdbx_strand_id
1 'polypeptide(L)'
;IGVVVDDSDAERDGPWNQSTRRPNHFGRHYLANAKGKGSHSITWKAALPKPGVYEVRASFCGGENLASNARYVIRHAKGETRILVDQSAKPTIDGLWFPLGRFNFEENAEGFLADKGDNNWVIADAIQFTPVNDLNKKAPLESPNLEDASTAIFRGAYTPFYYGFDGFKAPVRGHYQFRVKARS
;
A
#
# COMPACT_ATOMS: atom_id res chain seq x y z
N ILE A 1 14.24 2.70 2.68
CA ILE A 1 13.00 2.62 1.87
C ILE A 1 12.35 1.29 2.22
N GLY A 2 11.04 1.32 2.51
CA GLY A 2 10.30 0.14 2.90
C GLY A 2 9.94 -0.76 1.72
N VAL A 3 9.59 -2.01 2.01
CA VAL A 3 9.02 -2.96 1.04
C VAL A 3 7.50 -2.83 1.06
N VAL A 4 6.87 -2.76 -0.11
CA VAL A 4 5.42 -2.77 -0.24
C VAL A 4 5.02 -3.99 -1.06
N VAL A 5 4.03 -4.72 -0.59
CA VAL A 5 3.38 -5.81 -1.32
C VAL A 5 1.94 -5.41 -1.59
N ASP A 6 1.59 -5.27 -2.86
CA ASP A 6 0.27 -4.90 -3.34
C ASP A 6 -0.67 -6.13 -3.34
N ASP A 7 -1.98 -5.92 -3.38
CA ASP A 7 -2.96 -7.01 -3.49
C ASP A 7 -2.80 -7.81 -4.78
N SER A 8 -2.25 -7.20 -5.83
CA SER A 8 -1.91 -7.88 -7.10
C SER A 8 -0.81 -8.93 -6.96
N ASP A 9 0.07 -8.78 -5.97
CA ASP A 9 1.22 -9.66 -5.71
C ASP A 9 0.95 -10.59 -4.50
N ALA A 10 -0.22 -10.48 -3.87
CA ALA A 10 -0.61 -11.27 -2.71
C ALA A 10 -1.21 -12.63 -3.10
N GLU A 11 -1.03 -13.62 -2.23
CA GLU A 11 -1.71 -14.90 -2.35
C GLU A 11 -3.17 -14.76 -1.91
N ARG A 12 -4.08 -15.28 -2.72
CA ARG A 12 -5.53 -15.26 -2.44
C ARG A 12 -6.04 -16.65 -2.14
N ASP A 13 -6.80 -16.75 -1.08
CA ASP A 13 -7.63 -17.91 -0.81
C ASP A 13 -9.11 -17.48 -0.85
N GLY A 14 -9.86 -18.10 -1.78
CA GLY A 14 -11.26 -17.82 -2.03
C GLY A 14 -11.58 -16.61 -2.90
N PRO A 15 -12.88 -16.31 -3.11
CA PRO A 15 -13.32 -15.25 -4.00
C PRO A 15 -13.20 -13.87 -3.35
N TRP A 16 -12.36 -13.02 -3.93
CA TRP A 16 -12.24 -11.61 -3.62
C TRP A 16 -12.56 -10.78 -4.87
N ASN A 17 -13.39 -9.77 -4.71
CA ASN A 17 -13.81 -8.90 -5.80
C ASN A 17 -12.83 -7.74 -5.97
N GLN A 18 -12.30 -7.54 -7.17
CA GLN A 18 -11.54 -6.35 -7.50
C GLN A 18 -12.45 -5.12 -7.64
N SER A 19 -12.00 -3.98 -7.14
CA SER A 19 -12.74 -2.72 -7.22
C SER A 19 -11.82 -1.52 -7.28
N THR A 20 -12.28 -0.48 -7.97
CA THR A 20 -11.67 0.86 -8.03
C THR A 20 -12.65 1.95 -7.57
N ARG A 21 -13.81 1.54 -7.02
CA ARG A 21 -14.91 2.46 -6.70
C ARG A 21 -14.57 3.47 -5.62
N ARG A 22 -13.70 3.11 -4.68
CA ARG A 22 -13.29 4.00 -3.59
C ARG A 22 -11.94 4.63 -3.92
N PRO A 23 -11.77 5.93 -3.65
CA PRO A 23 -10.46 6.58 -3.75
C PRO A 23 -9.53 6.12 -2.62
N ASN A 24 -8.27 6.51 -2.69
CA ASN A 24 -7.26 6.27 -1.66
C ASN A 24 -6.96 4.79 -1.45
N HIS A 25 -6.72 4.06 -2.54
CA HIS A 25 -6.13 2.72 -2.54
C HIS A 25 -4.71 2.78 -3.12
N PHE A 26 -3.90 1.80 -2.77
CA PHE A 26 -2.57 1.62 -3.33
C PHE A 26 -2.69 0.87 -4.68
N GLY A 27 -1.83 1.20 -5.64
CA GLY A 27 -1.82 0.50 -6.92
C GLY A 27 -3.02 0.81 -7.81
N ARG A 28 -3.49 -0.21 -8.54
CA ARG A 28 -4.54 -0.05 -9.58
C ARG A 28 -5.95 -0.32 -9.06
N HIS A 29 -6.09 -1.11 -8.04
CA HIS A 29 -7.36 -1.56 -7.47
C HIS A 29 -7.12 -2.02 -6.04
N TYR A 30 -8.17 -2.40 -5.39
CA TYR A 30 -8.17 -3.10 -4.12
C TYR A 30 -9.09 -4.31 -4.20
N LEU A 31 -8.96 -5.24 -3.27
CA LEU A 31 -9.82 -6.40 -3.12
C LEU A 31 -10.86 -6.17 -2.04
N ALA A 32 -12.06 -6.64 -2.26
CA ALA A 32 -13.15 -6.58 -1.30
C ALA A 32 -13.87 -7.92 -1.17
N ASN A 33 -14.16 -8.32 0.05
CA ASN A 33 -15.03 -9.47 0.32
C ASN A 33 -16.17 -9.06 1.25
N ALA A 34 -17.40 -9.43 0.85
CA ALA A 34 -18.59 -9.06 1.57
C ALA A 34 -18.98 -10.14 2.59
N LYS A 35 -19.18 -9.71 3.85
CA LYS A 35 -19.81 -10.54 4.89
C LYS A 35 -19.16 -11.91 5.07
N GLY A 36 -17.83 -11.96 4.94
CA GLY A 36 -17.08 -13.19 5.07
C GLY A 36 -17.19 -13.81 6.46
N LYS A 37 -17.07 -15.12 6.49
CA LYS A 37 -17.11 -15.90 7.73
C LYS A 37 -15.72 -16.29 8.24
N GLY A 38 -14.66 -15.78 7.59
CA GLY A 38 -13.28 -16.12 7.88
C GLY A 38 -12.78 -17.36 7.15
N SER A 39 -13.47 -17.76 6.09
CA SER A 39 -13.08 -18.90 5.24
C SER A 39 -12.16 -18.51 4.09
N HIS A 40 -12.03 -17.22 3.80
CA HIS A 40 -11.18 -16.69 2.74
C HIS A 40 -10.15 -15.72 3.29
N SER A 41 -9.04 -15.59 2.60
CA SER A 41 -7.94 -14.75 3.10
C SER A 41 -7.07 -14.17 1.98
N ILE A 42 -6.30 -13.16 2.36
CA ILE A 42 -5.20 -12.60 1.59
C ILE A 42 -3.93 -12.72 2.41
N THR A 43 -2.84 -13.14 1.77
CA THR A 43 -1.52 -13.25 2.39
C THR A 43 -0.50 -12.47 1.57
N TRP A 44 0.12 -11.48 2.20
CA TRP A 44 1.22 -10.70 1.62
C TRP A 44 2.54 -11.24 2.16
N LYS A 45 3.44 -11.66 1.27
CA LYS A 45 4.77 -12.15 1.62
C LYS A 45 5.84 -11.21 1.07
N ALA A 46 6.78 -10.83 1.89
CA ALA A 46 7.87 -9.96 1.53
C ALA A 46 9.22 -10.56 1.92
N ALA A 47 10.18 -10.54 0.99
CA ALA A 47 11.59 -10.70 1.31
C ALA A 47 12.13 -9.32 1.76
N LEU A 48 12.65 -9.25 2.96
CA LEU A 48 13.18 -8.02 3.53
C LEU A 48 14.67 -7.87 3.20
N PRO A 49 15.16 -6.64 2.93
CA PRO A 49 16.55 -6.42 2.54
C PRO A 49 17.55 -6.71 3.66
N LYS A 50 17.12 -6.71 4.91
CA LYS A 50 17.94 -7.03 6.09
C LYS A 50 17.07 -7.38 7.31
N PRO A 51 17.55 -8.16 8.24
CA PRO A 51 16.88 -8.36 9.53
C PRO A 51 16.77 -7.06 10.33
N GLY A 52 15.73 -6.94 11.16
CA GLY A 52 15.56 -5.79 12.03
C GLY A 52 14.12 -5.48 12.39
N VAL A 53 13.93 -4.32 13.03
CA VAL A 53 12.61 -3.84 13.41
C VAL A 53 12.01 -3.02 12.29
N TYR A 54 10.79 -3.41 11.88
CA TYR A 54 10.01 -2.74 10.86
C TYR A 54 8.68 -2.27 11.43
N GLU A 55 8.25 -1.09 11.04
CA GLU A 55 6.87 -0.67 11.18
C GLU A 55 6.07 -1.28 10.03
N VAL A 56 5.02 -2.02 10.37
CA VAL A 56 4.11 -2.62 9.39
C VAL A 56 2.87 -1.75 9.28
N ARG A 57 2.46 -1.46 8.05
CA ARG A 57 1.28 -0.65 7.74
C ARG A 57 0.40 -1.39 6.75
N ALA A 58 -0.92 -1.29 6.93
CA ALA A 58 -1.89 -1.76 5.94
C ALA A 58 -2.48 -0.58 5.18
N SER A 59 -2.74 -0.79 3.89
CA SER A 59 -3.57 0.10 3.07
C SER A 59 -4.97 -0.48 2.95
N PHE A 60 -5.96 0.40 3.03
CA PHE A 60 -7.37 0.12 2.74
C PHE A 60 -8.10 1.45 2.53
N CYS A 61 -9.21 1.40 1.80
CA CYS A 61 -10.09 2.57 1.68
C CYS A 61 -11.10 2.59 2.82
N GLY A 62 -11.12 3.63 3.64
CA GLY A 62 -12.08 3.79 4.72
C GLY A 62 -13.52 4.00 4.24
N GLY A 63 -14.52 3.61 5.03
CA GLY A 63 -15.93 3.89 4.74
C GLY A 63 -16.93 3.18 5.65
N GLU A 64 -18.09 3.78 5.86
CA GLU A 64 -19.11 3.39 6.86
C GLU A 64 -19.62 1.94 6.74
N ASN A 65 -19.60 1.34 5.55
CA ASN A 65 -20.04 -0.04 5.34
C ASN A 65 -18.90 -1.05 5.31
N LEU A 66 -17.73 -0.67 5.84
CA LEU A 66 -16.59 -1.55 6.01
C LEU A 66 -16.52 -2.08 7.44
N ALA A 67 -15.81 -3.20 7.60
CA ALA A 67 -15.68 -3.88 8.88
C ALA A 67 -14.97 -3.01 9.93
N SER A 68 -15.57 -2.85 11.10
CA SER A 68 -14.94 -2.16 12.23
C SER A 68 -13.91 -3.03 12.96
N ASN A 69 -13.78 -4.28 12.60
CA ASN A 69 -12.93 -5.28 13.28
C ASN A 69 -12.24 -6.23 12.30
N ALA A 70 -11.74 -5.73 11.18
CA ALA A 70 -10.97 -6.52 10.22
C ALA A 70 -9.75 -7.16 10.90
N ARG A 71 -9.53 -8.45 10.64
CA ARG A 71 -8.58 -9.28 11.40
C ARG A 71 -7.28 -9.48 10.65
N TYR A 72 -6.30 -8.66 10.97
CA TYR A 72 -4.94 -8.82 10.49
C TYR A 72 -4.13 -9.73 11.41
N VAL A 73 -3.20 -10.46 10.83
CA VAL A 73 -2.17 -11.24 11.54
C VAL A 73 -0.83 -10.90 10.91
N ILE A 74 0.14 -10.53 11.74
CA ILE A 74 1.53 -10.32 11.32
C ILE A 74 2.36 -11.44 11.88
N ARG A 75 3.04 -12.20 11.00
CA ARG A 75 4.03 -13.22 11.36
C ARG A 75 5.42 -12.62 11.37
N HIS A 76 6.08 -12.74 12.50
CA HIS A 76 7.37 -12.10 12.79
C HIS A 76 8.31 -13.04 13.57
N ALA A 77 9.53 -12.63 13.85
CA ALA A 77 10.56 -13.49 14.48
C ALA A 77 10.14 -14.12 15.84
N LYS A 78 9.17 -13.53 16.55
CA LYS A 78 8.68 -14.04 17.84
C LYS A 78 7.34 -14.77 17.76
N GLY A 79 6.88 -15.13 16.55
CA GLY A 79 5.60 -15.80 16.32
C GLY A 79 4.62 -14.91 15.56
N GLU A 80 3.38 -14.84 15.98
CA GLU A 80 2.33 -14.05 15.33
C GLU A 80 1.66 -13.05 16.27
N THR A 81 1.27 -11.90 15.73
CA THR A 81 0.43 -10.91 16.43
C THR A 81 -0.84 -10.66 15.65
N ARG A 82 -1.97 -10.71 16.37
CA ARG A 82 -3.32 -10.45 15.82
C ARG A 82 -3.74 -9.03 16.13
N ILE A 83 -4.20 -8.32 15.11
CA ILE A 83 -4.57 -6.91 15.18
C ILE A 83 -5.99 -6.75 14.63
N LEU A 84 -6.85 -6.07 15.38
CA LEU A 84 -8.16 -5.65 14.90
C LEU A 84 -8.05 -4.22 14.34
N VAL A 85 -8.52 -4.03 13.12
CA VAL A 85 -8.47 -2.74 12.42
C VAL A 85 -9.89 -2.31 12.09
N ASP A 86 -10.22 -1.09 12.48
CA ASP A 86 -11.46 -0.45 12.07
C ASP A 86 -11.28 0.16 10.67
N GLN A 87 -11.78 -0.57 9.67
CA GLN A 87 -11.78 -0.10 8.29
C GLN A 87 -12.91 0.87 7.96
N SER A 88 -13.86 1.09 8.88
CA SER A 88 -14.89 2.13 8.71
C SER A 88 -14.30 3.54 8.79
N ALA A 89 -13.20 3.70 9.53
CA ALA A 89 -12.43 4.93 9.60
C ALA A 89 -11.39 5.03 8.47
N LYS A 90 -10.99 6.26 8.12
CA LYS A 90 -9.91 6.48 7.15
C LYS A 90 -8.55 6.13 7.75
N PRO A 91 -7.63 5.54 6.95
CA PRO A 91 -6.25 5.38 7.37
C PRO A 91 -5.60 6.69 7.78
N THR A 92 -4.80 6.65 8.84
CA THR A 92 -4.30 7.85 9.55
C THR A 92 -3.04 8.47 8.94
N ILE A 93 -2.32 7.75 8.10
CA ILE A 93 -1.09 8.22 7.44
C ILE A 93 -1.41 8.50 5.98
N ASP A 94 -1.39 9.77 5.59
CA ASP A 94 -1.66 10.28 4.23
C ASP A 94 -3.02 9.82 3.65
N GLY A 95 -3.97 9.40 4.52
CA GLY A 95 -5.27 8.85 4.12
C GLY A 95 -5.17 7.49 3.39
N LEU A 96 -4.00 6.86 3.40
CA LEU A 96 -3.70 5.64 2.68
C LEU A 96 -3.21 4.50 3.58
N TRP A 97 -2.41 4.80 4.61
CA TRP A 97 -1.77 3.80 5.45
C TRP A 97 -2.27 3.85 6.90
N PHE A 98 -2.46 2.68 7.47
CA PHE A 98 -2.80 2.47 8.88
C PHE A 98 -1.69 1.66 9.56
N PRO A 99 -1.10 2.13 10.69
CA PRO A 99 -0.03 1.42 11.37
C PRO A 99 -0.57 0.21 12.11
N LEU A 100 -0.06 -0.98 11.78
CA LEU A 100 -0.38 -2.23 12.46
C LEU A 100 0.52 -2.50 13.67
N GLY A 101 1.70 -1.87 13.72
CA GLY A 101 2.66 -2.01 14.81
C GLY A 101 4.10 -2.13 14.33
N ARG A 102 5.00 -2.38 15.29
CA ARG A 102 6.43 -2.58 15.03
C ARG A 102 6.84 -3.98 15.46
N PHE A 103 7.47 -4.70 14.55
CA PHE A 103 7.82 -6.10 14.72
C PHE A 103 9.26 -6.35 14.27
N ASN A 104 9.92 -7.32 14.92
CA ASN A 104 11.24 -7.77 14.50
C ASN A 104 11.09 -8.89 13.47
N PHE A 105 11.76 -8.76 12.34
CA PHE A 105 11.81 -9.77 11.28
C PHE A 105 13.25 -10.21 11.03
N GLU A 106 13.40 -11.41 10.54
CA GLU A 106 14.65 -11.91 9.99
C GLU A 106 14.73 -11.58 8.48
N GLU A 107 14.53 -12.55 7.61
CA GLU A 107 14.60 -12.34 6.15
C GLU A 107 13.21 -12.19 5.50
N ASN A 108 12.21 -12.80 6.12
CA ASN A 108 10.87 -12.87 5.57
C ASN A 108 9.85 -12.21 6.50
N ALA A 109 8.91 -11.54 5.91
CA ALA A 109 7.76 -10.95 6.59
C ALA A 109 6.47 -11.43 5.94
N GLU A 110 5.45 -11.66 6.75
CA GLU A 110 4.14 -12.06 6.27
C GLU A 110 3.04 -11.28 6.98
N GLY A 111 2.13 -10.73 6.20
CA GLY A 111 0.87 -10.18 6.65
C GLY A 111 -0.29 -11.03 6.12
N PHE A 112 -1.28 -11.27 6.96
CA PHE A 112 -2.46 -12.05 6.64
C PHE A 112 -3.71 -11.26 7.01
N LEU A 113 -4.75 -11.35 6.20
CA LEU A 113 -6.07 -10.78 6.46
C LEU A 113 -7.15 -11.82 6.15
N ALA A 114 -7.96 -12.14 7.15
CA ALA A 114 -9.15 -12.96 6.93
C ALA A 114 -10.32 -12.08 6.48
N ASP A 115 -11.23 -12.66 5.68
CA ASP A 115 -12.47 -12.02 5.27
C ASP A 115 -13.51 -11.88 6.41
N LYS A 116 -13.10 -12.15 7.65
CA LYS A 116 -13.95 -12.10 8.84
C LYS A 116 -14.00 -10.70 9.43
N GLY A 117 -15.18 -10.12 9.43
CA GLY A 117 -15.51 -8.86 10.06
C GLY A 117 -16.84 -8.95 10.83
N ASP A 118 -17.41 -7.81 11.12
CA ASP A 118 -18.72 -7.63 11.80
C ASP A 118 -19.93 -7.66 10.84
N ASN A 119 -19.91 -8.58 9.88
CA ASN A 119 -20.87 -8.68 8.77
C ASN A 119 -20.82 -7.56 7.73
N ASN A 120 -19.76 -6.74 7.73
CA ASN A 120 -19.48 -5.71 6.74
C ASN A 120 -18.41 -6.16 5.74
N TRP A 121 -18.12 -5.29 4.75
CA TRP A 121 -17.08 -5.55 3.78
C TRP A 121 -15.70 -5.46 4.41
N VAL A 122 -14.84 -6.41 4.08
CA VAL A 122 -13.41 -6.36 4.40
C VAL A 122 -12.63 -5.96 3.14
N ILE A 123 -11.75 -4.98 3.28
CA ILE A 123 -10.88 -4.48 2.21
C ILE A 123 -9.47 -5.02 2.41
N ALA A 124 -8.90 -5.57 1.35
CA ALA A 124 -7.49 -5.93 1.24
C ALA A 124 -6.87 -5.14 0.09
N ASP A 125 -5.82 -4.42 0.38
CA ASP A 125 -5.13 -3.55 -0.59
C ASP A 125 -3.63 -3.87 -0.54
N ALA A 126 -2.82 -3.16 0.21
CA ALA A 126 -1.39 -3.40 0.30
C ALA A 126 -0.90 -3.50 1.75
N ILE A 127 0.24 -4.15 1.95
CA ILE A 127 1.01 -4.07 3.20
C ILE A 127 2.40 -3.47 2.92
N GLN A 128 2.81 -2.56 3.81
CA GLN A 128 4.12 -1.92 3.80
C GLN A 128 4.93 -2.34 5.02
N PHE A 129 6.19 -2.70 4.80
CA PHE A 129 7.20 -2.97 5.82
C PHE A 129 8.27 -1.89 5.74
N THR A 130 8.34 -0.97 6.70
CA THR A 130 9.28 0.15 6.71
C THR A 130 10.28 -0.03 7.85
N PRO A 131 11.62 -0.10 7.59
CA PRO A 131 12.61 -0.15 8.65
C PRO A 131 12.45 1.04 9.60
N VAL A 132 12.44 0.79 10.90
CA VAL A 132 12.22 1.86 11.91
C VAL A 132 13.26 2.97 11.79
N ASN A 133 14.50 2.64 11.45
CA ASN A 133 15.56 3.62 11.22
C ASN A 133 15.35 4.52 9.99
N ASP A 134 14.42 4.15 9.10
CA ASP A 134 14.10 4.90 7.89
C ASP A 134 12.82 5.72 8.00
N LEU A 135 12.04 5.57 9.09
CA LEU A 135 10.76 6.28 9.28
C LEU A 135 10.92 7.82 9.30
N ASN A 136 12.05 8.30 9.76
CA ASN A 136 12.37 9.74 9.84
C ASN A 136 13.31 10.21 8.73
N LYS A 137 13.77 9.31 7.87
CA LYS A 137 14.54 9.70 6.71
C LYS A 137 13.57 10.30 5.69
N LYS A 138 13.56 11.63 5.58
CA LYS A 138 13.08 12.28 4.39
C LYS A 138 13.79 11.60 3.23
N ALA A 139 13.04 10.98 2.30
CA ALA A 139 13.66 10.43 1.10
C ALA A 139 14.64 11.49 0.57
N PRO A 140 15.91 11.16 0.33
CA PRO A 140 16.79 12.10 -0.30
C PRO A 140 16.08 12.49 -1.60
N LEU A 141 15.70 13.74 -1.72
CA LEU A 141 15.41 14.34 -3.01
C LEU A 141 16.76 14.44 -3.71
N GLU A 142 17.33 13.31 -4.10
CA GLU A 142 18.26 13.31 -5.21
C GLU A 142 17.40 13.75 -6.38
N SER A 143 17.44 15.05 -6.63
CA SER A 143 16.99 15.57 -7.91
C SER A 143 17.84 14.84 -8.94
N PRO A 144 17.26 13.97 -9.78
CA PRO A 144 18.00 13.50 -10.93
C PRO A 144 18.50 14.75 -11.63
N ASN A 145 19.74 14.74 -12.06
CA ASN A 145 20.32 15.86 -12.79
C ASN A 145 19.47 16.08 -14.05
N LEU A 146 18.55 17.04 -13.97
CA LEU A 146 17.51 17.30 -14.99
C LEU A 146 18.08 18.10 -16.17
N GLU A 147 19.41 18.25 -16.27
CA GLU A 147 20.01 19.04 -17.33
C GLU A 147 19.89 18.38 -18.73
N ASP A 148 19.65 17.05 -18.79
CA ASP A 148 19.63 16.32 -20.06
C ASP A 148 18.24 15.86 -20.55
N ALA A 149 17.17 16.16 -19.85
CA ALA A 149 15.82 15.75 -20.23
C ALA A 149 14.90 16.94 -20.50
N SER A 150 15.16 17.70 -21.56
CA SER A 150 14.20 18.68 -22.04
C SER A 150 13.23 18.03 -23.03
N THR A 151 11.96 17.96 -22.66
CA THR A 151 10.89 17.54 -23.56
C THR A 151 9.96 18.72 -23.80
N ALA A 152 9.75 19.07 -25.07
CA ALA A 152 8.76 20.08 -25.43
C ALA A 152 7.35 19.50 -25.39
N ILE A 153 6.48 20.08 -24.57
CA ILE A 153 5.08 19.71 -24.47
C ILE A 153 4.26 20.82 -25.11
N PHE A 154 3.56 20.49 -26.23
CA PHE A 154 2.63 21.40 -26.87
C PHE A 154 1.20 21.02 -26.52
N ARG A 155 0.42 21.96 -26.00
CA ARG A 155 -0.97 21.77 -25.60
C ARG A 155 -1.90 22.72 -26.31
N GLY A 156 -2.94 22.19 -26.95
CA GLY A 156 -4.12 22.95 -27.37
C GLY A 156 -5.01 23.29 -26.17
N ALA A 157 -5.74 24.42 -26.24
CA ALA A 157 -6.34 25.11 -25.10
C ALA A 157 -7.36 24.31 -24.25
N TYR A 158 -7.90 23.18 -24.72
CA TYR A 158 -8.98 22.46 -24.00
C TYR A 158 -8.85 20.95 -23.99
N THR A 159 -7.72 20.39 -24.34
CA THR A 159 -7.55 18.94 -24.39
C THR A 159 -6.72 18.46 -23.21
N PRO A 160 -7.23 17.60 -22.33
CA PRO A 160 -6.39 16.94 -21.35
C PRO A 160 -5.36 16.08 -22.08
N PHE A 161 -4.13 16.12 -21.65
CA PHE A 161 -3.06 15.29 -22.21
C PHE A 161 -2.47 14.40 -21.15
N TYR A 162 -2.13 13.20 -21.57
CA TYR A 162 -1.39 12.25 -20.77
C TYR A 162 0.01 12.14 -21.38
N TYR A 163 1.02 12.44 -20.60
CA TYR A 163 2.41 12.29 -21.03
C TYR A 163 3.05 11.13 -20.27
N GLY A 164 3.54 10.15 -21.01
CA GLY A 164 4.37 9.07 -20.49
C GLY A 164 5.83 9.48 -20.51
N PHE A 165 6.52 9.36 -19.39
CA PHE A 165 7.96 9.56 -19.32
C PHE A 165 8.64 8.27 -19.79
N ASP A 166 9.01 8.21 -21.07
CA ASP A 166 9.75 7.07 -21.61
C ASP A 166 11.10 6.93 -20.91
N GLY A 167 11.38 5.70 -20.47
CA GLY A 167 12.63 5.39 -19.76
C GLY A 167 12.63 5.62 -18.26
N PHE A 168 11.61 6.29 -17.67
CA PHE A 168 11.48 6.36 -16.23
C PHE A 168 10.90 5.06 -15.68
N LYS A 169 11.70 4.33 -14.93
CA LYS A 169 11.24 3.20 -14.12
C LYS A 169 11.30 3.62 -12.67
N ALA A 170 10.14 3.68 -12.02
CA ALA A 170 10.10 3.89 -10.58
C ALA A 170 10.89 2.75 -9.89
N PRO A 171 11.92 3.06 -9.08
CA PRO A 171 12.78 2.04 -8.48
C PRO A 171 12.03 1.14 -7.49
N VAL A 172 10.92 1.64 -6.95
CA VAL A 172 9.98 0.89 -6.08
C VAL A 172 8.57 1.39 -6.34
N ARG A 173 7.56 0.55 -6.10
CA ARG A 173 6.17 1.01 -6.11
C ARG A 173 5.94 1.96 -4.95
N GLY A 174 5.27 3.09 -5.18
CA GLY A 174 4.99 4.09 -4.15
C GLY A 174 4.39 5.38 -4.70
N HIS A 175 4.15 6.33 -3.81
CA HIS A 175 3.75 7.67 -4.19
C HIS A 175 4.97 8.49 -4.60
N TYR A 176 4.90 9.06 -5.79
CA TYR A 176 5.95 9.92 -6.34
C TYR A 176 5.42 11.33 -6.52
N GLN A 177 6.17 12.31 -6.06
CA GLN A 177 5.88 13.71 -6.33
C GLN A 177 6.66 14.16 -7.58
N PHE A 178 5.92 14.53 -8.62
CA PHE A 178 6.50 15.12 -9.83
C PHE A 178 6.45 16.64 -9.73
N ARG A 179 7.58 17.28 -10.03
CA ARG A 179 7.66 18.74 -10.17
C ARG A 179 7.95 19.07 -11.61
N VAL A 180 7.04 19.79 -12.26
CA VAL A 180 7.21 20.26 -13.63
C VAL A 180 7.53 21.75 -13.59
N LYS A 181 8.66 22.16 -14.16
CA LYS A 181 8.92 23.57 -14.45
C LYS A 181 8.43 23.83 -15.87
N ALA A 182 7.34 24.58 -16.00
CA ALA A 182 6.88 25.08 -17.29
C ALA A 182 7.49 26.46 -17.53
N ARG A 183 7.99 26.72 -18.72
CA ARG A 183 8.35 28.05 -19.22
C ARG A 183 7.31 28.43 -20.26
N SER A 184 6.79 29.63 -20.13
CA SER A 184 5.96 30.29 -21.16
C SER A 184 6.84 30.86 -22.26
#